data_457786d341bb2d6f44838bd596acab3f
#
_entry.id   457786d341bb2d6f44838bd596acab3f
#
_cell.length_a   1.000
_cell.length_b   1.000
_cell.length_c   1.000
_cell.angle_alpha   90.00
_cell.angle_beta   90.00
_cell.angle_gamma   90.00
#
_symmetry.space_group_name_H-M   'P 1'
#
loop_
_entity.id
_entity.type
_entity.pdbx_description
1 polymer ?
#
loop_
_entity_poly.entity_id
_entity_poly.type
_entity_poly.pdbx_seq_one_letter_code
_entity_poly.pdbx_strand_id
1 'polypeptide(L)'
;MNSSTKPFEISKQLVLQAYYKVKANKGSPGIDGESIEMFEANLKNNLYRIWNRMSSGCYFPPSVKAVCIPKKSGGMRVLGIPTVSDRVAQMVVKMVLEPILEPVFDEDSYGYRPGRSSHDAIAVTRKRCWNYDWVVEFDVKV
;
A
#
# COMPACT_ATOMS: atom_id res chain seq x y z
N MET A 1 4.21 -14.04 33.03
CA MET A 1 3.51 -12.95 32.32
C MET A 1 4.55 -12.22 31.47
N ASN A 2 4.65 -12.53 30.18
CA ASN A 2 5.47 -11.75 29.25
C ASN A 2 4.73 -10.45 28.96
N SER A 3 5.02 -9.42 29.72
CA SER A 3 4.55 -8.08 29.35
C SER A 3 5.34 -7.66 28.12
N SER A 4 4.76 -7.77 26.95
CA SER A 4 5.29 -7.14 25.75
C SER A 4 5.49 -5.65 26.08
N THR A 5 6.72 -5.19 26.05
CA THR A 5 7.05 -3.77 26.31
C THR A 5 6.56 -2.84 25.20
N LYS A 6 5.96 -3.40 24.14
CA LYS A 6 5.45 -2.65 22.98
C LYS A 6 4.01 -3.04 22.69
N PRO A 7 3.13 -2.06 22.44
CA PRO A 7 1.70 -2.28 22.23
C PRO A 7 1.35 -3.04 20.94
N PHE A 8 2.26 -3.06 19.94
CA PHE A 8 2.01 -3.72 18.66
C PHE A 8 3.06 -4.81 18.38
N GLU A 9 2.58 -6.01 18.04
CA GLU A 9 3.42 -7.16 17.70
C GLU A 9 3.90 -7.08 16.24
N ILE A 10 4.88 -6.22 15.98
CA ILE A 10 5.54 -6.10 14.68
C ILE A 10 6.96 -6.65 14.81
N SER A 11 7.27 -7.73 14.07
CA SER A 11 8.61 -8.30 14.07
C SER A 11 9.57 -7.47 13.20
N LYS A 12 10.86 -7.44 13.57
CA LYS A 12 11.91 -6.80 12.75
C LYS A 12 12.02 -7.47 11.38
N GLN A 13 11.76 -8.76 11.32
CA GLN A 13 11.80 -9.54 10.08
C GLN A 13 10.67 -9.12 9.12
N LEU A 14 9.48 -8.83 9.63
CA LEU A 14 8.37 -8.31 8.84
C LEU A 14 8.73 -6.97 8.19
N VAL A 15 9.38 -6.07 8.93
CA VAL A 15 9.82 -4.77 8.39
C VAL A 15 10.88 -4.95 7.30
N LEU A 16 11.80 -5.91 7.47
CA LEU A 16 12.79 -6.24 6.44
C LEU A 16 12.13 -6.82 5.17
N GLN A 17 11.16 -7.71 5.32
CA GLN A 17 10.40 -8.25 4.20
C GLN A 17 9.61 -7.16 3.46
N ALA A 18 9.00 -6.24 4.21
CA ALA A 18 8.30 -5.08 3.64
C ALA A 18 9.26 -4.20 2.83
N TYR A 19 10.47 -3.96 3.33
CA TYR A 19 11.49 -3.23 2.58
C TYR A 19 11.83 -3.91 1.24
N TYR A 20 12.04 -5.23 1.21
CA TYR A 20 12.33 -5.93 -0.04
C TYR A 20 11.20 -5.82 -1.05
N LYS A 21 9.94 -5.86 -0.62
CA LYS A 21 8.78 -5.63 -1.49
C LYS A 21 8.77 -4.21 -2.05
N VAL A 22 9.06 -3.20 -1.22
CA VAL A 22 9.16 -1.80 -1.67
C VAL A 22 10.32 -1.62 -2.65
N LYS A 23 11.48 -2.24 -2.39
CA LYS A 23 12.64 -2.21 -3.29
C LYS A 23 12.32 -2.83 -4.66
N ALA A 24 11.62 -3.96 -4.68
CA ALA A 24 11.20 -4.63 -5.92
C ALA A 24 10.25 -3.77 -6.76
N ASN A 25 9.35 -3.02 -6.13
CA ASN A 25 8.42 -2.12 -6.81
C ASN A 25 9.08 -0.84 -7.33
N LYS A 26 10.32 -0.54 -6.93
CA LYS A 26 11.05 0.68 -7.29
C LYS A 26 10.26 1.95 -6.90
N GLY A 27 10.51 3.05 -7.57
CA GLY A 27 9.76 4.29 -7.40
C GLY A 27 10.63 5.48 -7.07
N SER A 28 10.10 6.67 -7.32
CA SER A 28 10.78 7.94 -7.14
C SER A 28 10.93 8.31 -5.65
N PRO A 29 11.92 9.15 -5.29
CA PRO A 29 12.05 9.71 -3.96
C PRO A 29 10.82 10.51 -3.54
N GLY A 30 10.55 10.54 -2.23
CA GLY A 30 9.52 11.35 -1.63
C GLY A 30 9.92 12.83 -1.52
N ILE A 31 9.30 13.53 -0.56
CA ILE A 31 9.60 14.96 -0.30
C ILE A 31 10.99 15.17 0.29
N ASP A 32 11.52 14.15 0.96
CA ASP A 32 12.87 14.14 1.56
C ASP A 32 14.00 13.96 0.53
N GLY A 33 13.67 13.64 -0.71
CA GLY A 33 14.64 13.37 -1.78
C GLY A 33 15.45 12.08 -1.61
N GLU A 34 15.16 11.26 -0.56
CA GLU A 34 15.87 10.02 -0.29
C GLU A 34 15.47 8.94 -1.31
N SER A 35 16.43 8.47 -2.11
CA SER A 35 16.23 7.34 -3.02
C SER A 35 16.30 5.99 -2.27
N ILE A 36 15.89 4.92 -2.93
CA ILE A 36 15.98 3.56 -2.36
C ILE A 36 17.45 3.18 -2.09
N GLU A 37 18.37 3.57 -2.95
CA GLU A 37 19.81 3.32 -2.80
C GLU A 37 20.38 4.10 -1.61
N MET A 38 19.98 5.36 -1.43
CA MET A 38 20.37 6.17 -0.28
C MET A 38 19.83 5.60 1.03
N PHE A 39 18.58 5.16 1.03
CA PHE A 39 17.95 4.46 2.16
C PHE A 39 18.71 3.17 2.50
N GLU A 40 19.14 2.40 1.49
CA GLU A 40 19.87 1.15 1.63
C GLU A 40 21.28 1.35 2.24
N ALA A 41 21.93 2.47 1.96
CA ALA A 41 23.24 2.79 2.52
C ALA A 41 23.26 2.76 4.06
N ASN A 42 22.11 3.05 4.72
CA ASN A 42 21.96 2.98 6.17
C ASN A 42 20.79 2.07 6.59
N LEU A 43 20.60 0.97 5.87
CA LEU A 43 19.45 0.09 5.95
C LEU A 43 19.11 -0.34 7.38
N LYS A 44 20.10 -0.85 8.12
CA LYS A 44 19.90 -1.37 9.49
C LYS A 44 19.27 -0.33 10.41
N ASN A 45 19.79 0.89 10.42
CA ASN A 45 19.30 1.97 11.27
C ASN A 45 17.93 2.48 10.80
N ASN A 46 17.73 2.60 9.49
CA ASN A 46 16.48 3.05 8.92
C ASN A 46 15.34 2.06 9.25
N LEU A 47 15.56 0.75 9.04
CA LEU A 47 14.57 -0.27 9.40
C LEU A 47 14.34 -0.35 10.91
N TYR A 48 15.39 -0.20 11.74
CA TYR A 48 15.23 -0.17 13.18
C TYR A 48 14.36 1.01 13.64
N ARG A 49 14.55 2.19 13.06
CA ARG A 49 13.74 3.39 13.37
C ARG A 49 12.26 3.17 13.02
N ILE A 50 11.97 2.60 11.83
CA ILE A 50 10.61 2.28 11.42
C ILE A 50 9.99 1.27 12.38
N TRP A 51 10.67 0.14 12.59
CA TRP A 51 10.20 -0.90 13.51
C TRP A 51 9.90 -0.36 14.91
N ASN A 52 10.85 0.42 15.46
CA ASN A 52 10.72 0.96 16.81
C ASN A 52 9.51 1.89 16.95
N ARG A 53 9.31 2.79 15.99
CA ARG A 53 8.18 3.75 15.99
C ARG A 53 6.84 3.05 15.77
N MET A 54 6.78 2.11 14.82
CA MET A 54 5.55 1.38 14.55
C MET A 54 5.15 0.50 15.74
N SER A 55 6.08 -0.29 16.28
CA SER A 55 5.78 -1.20 17.38
C SER A 55 5.45 -0.48 18.69
N SER A 56 5.90 0.76 18.89
CA SER A 56 5.55 1.60 20.03
C SER A 56 4.32 2.50 19.79
N GLY A 57 3.70 2.45 18.61
CA GLY A 57 2.55 3.30 18.29
C GLY A 57 2.88 4.77 18.06
N CYS A 58 4.16 5.10 17.92
CA CYS A 58 4.65 6.48 17.74
C CYS A 58 5.10 6.76 16.31
N TYR A 59 4.55 6.03 15.33
CA TYR A 59 4.84 6.29 13.92
C TYR A 59 3.90 7.37 13.39
N PHE A 60 4.48 8.48 12.94
CA PHE A 60 3.77 9.55 12.25
C PHE A 60 4.33 9.64 10.83
N PRO A 61 3.47 9.48 9.79
CA PRO A 61 3.89 9.56 8.41
C PRO A 61 4.33 10.99 8.06
N PRO A 62 5.44 11.17 7.33
CA PRO A 62 5.83 12.47 6.82
C PRO A 62 4.90 12.93 5.70
N SER A 63 4.97 14.22 5.35
CA SER A 63 4.24 14.76 4.21
C SER A 63 4.63 14.07 2.91
N VAL A 64 3.69 13.95 1.99
CA VAL A 64 3.92 13.39 0.65
C VAL A 64 4.41 14.49 -0.31
N LYS A 65 5.21 14.10 -1.31
CA LYS A 65 5.59 14.98 -2.41
C LYS A 65 4.45 15.04 -3.41
N ALA A 66 3.87 16.23 -3.61
CA ALA A 66 2.82 16.44 -4.59
C ALA A 66 3.41 16.54 -6.02
N VAL A 67 2.90 15.73 -6.94
CA VAL A 67 3.27 15.74 -8.36
C VAL A 67 2.01 15.83 -9.21
N CYS A 68 1.94 16.81 -10.09
CA CYS A 68 0.82 16.96 -11.01
C CYS A 68 1.01 16.08 -12.25
N ILE A 69 0.01 15.26 -12.57
CA ILE A 69 -0.01 14.37 -13.73
C ILE A 69 -1.18 14.73 -14.62
N PRO A 70 -0.99 14.88 -15.95
CA PRO A 70 -2.07 15.14 -16.88
C PRO A 70 -3.05 13.95 -16.95
N LYS A 71 -4.34 14.24 -16.97
CA LYS A 71 -5.39 13.24 -17.18
C LYS A 71 -5.60 13.03 -18.69
N LYS A 72 -5.94 11.80 -19.09
CA LYS A 72 -6.30 11.50 -20.50
C LYS A 72 -7.53 12.27 -20.99
N SER A 73 -8.45 12.59 -20.08
CA SER A 73 -9.66 13.37 -20.33
C SER A 73 -9.49 14.89 -20.29
N GLY A 74 -8.23 15.37 -20.18
CA GLY A 74 -7.91 16.79 -19.95
C GLY A 74 -7.85 17.14 -18.46
N GLY A 75 -7.14 18.24 -18.13
CA GLY A 75 -6.88 18.68 -16.76
C GLY A 75 -5.71 17.94 -16.09
N MET A 76 -5.49 18.27 -14.81
CA MET A 76 -4.38 17.72 -14.00
C MET A 76 -4.93 16.95 -12.80
N ARG A 77 -4.23 15.91 -12.38
CA ARG A 77 -4.44 15.25 -11.08
C ARG A 77 -3.18 15.35 -10.24
N VAL A 78 -3.34 15.60 -8.96
CA VAL A 78 -2.22 15.59 -8.01
C VAL A 78 -2.02 14.18 -7.50
N LEU A 79 -0.78 13.68 -7.61
CA LEU A 79 -0.34 12.42 -7.05
C LEU A 79 0.56 12.70 -5.85
N GLY A 80 0.28 12.08 -4.70
CA GLY A 80 1.14 12.13 -3.53
C GLY A 80 2.17 11.00 -3.57
N ILE A 81 3.46 11.33 -3.57
CA ILE A 81 4.56 10.35 -3.50
C ILE A 81 5.08 10.31 -2.05
N PRO A 82 4.88 9.21 -1.30
CA PRO A 82 5.39 9.06 0.04
C PRO A 82 6.91 8.80 0.05
N THR A 83 7.57 9.07 1.18
CA THR A 83 8.99 8.75 1.38
C THR A 83 9.23 7.24 1.35
N VAL A 84 10.49 6.82 1.16
CA VAL A 84 10.86 5.39 1.20
C VAL A 84 10.49 4.77 2.54
N SER A 85 10.81 5.47 3.65
CA SER A 85 10.45 5.06 5.00
C SER A 85 8.95 4.83 5.17
N ASP A 86 8.13 5.74 4.65
CA ASP A 86 6.67 5.64 4.77
C ASP A 86 6.11 4.51 3.91
N ARG A 87 6.64 4.30 2.70
CA ARG A 87 6.27 3.15 1.86
C ARG A 87 6.55 1.81 2.55
N VAL A 88 7.68 1.72 3.28
CA VAL A 88 8.00 0.52 4.07
C VAL A 88 6.99 0.34 5.21
N ALA A 89 6.66 1.41 5.92
CA ALA A 89 5.66 1.36 6.99
C ALA A 89 4.27 0.96 6.47
N GLN A 90 3.82 1.54 5.36
CA GLN A 90 2.57 1.18 4.69
C GLN A 90 2.56 -0.29 4.25
N MET A 91 3.69 -0.79 3.72
CA MET A 91 3.82 -2.18 3.31
C MET A 91 3.75 -3.13 4.51
N VAL A 92 4.31 -2.77 5.67
CA VAL A 92 4.15 -3.54 6.92
C VAL A 92 2.68 -3.63 7.30
N VAL A 93 1.95 -2.51 7.31
CA VAL A 93 0.52 -2.48 7.60
C VAL A 93 -0.25 -3.35 6.62
N LYS A 94 0.03 -3.22 5.31
CA LYS A 94 -0.59 -4.07 4.29
C LYS A 94 -0.37 -5.55 4.57
N MET A 95 0.86 -5.97 4.86
CA MET A 95 1.20 -7.37 5.11
C MET A 95 0.52 -7.95 6.36
N VAL A 96 0.19 -7.12 7.34
CA VAL A 96 -0.55 -7.54 8.54
C VAL A 96 -2.06 -7.59 8.29
N LEU A 97 -2.61 -6.61 7.58
CA LEU A 97 -4.05 -6.49 7.36
C LEU A 97 -4.58 -7.38 6.24
N GLU A 98 -3.80 -7.55 5.17
CA GLU A 98 -4.24 -8.29 3.98
C GLU A 98 -4.74 -9.72 4.30
N PRO A 99 -4.03 -10.55 5.10
CA PRO A 99 -4.52 -11.89 5.46
C PRO A 99 -5.80 -11.88 6.32
N ILE A 100 -6.04 -10.81 7.06
CA ILE A 100 -7.22 -10.66 7.92
C ILE A 100 -8.42 -10.20 7.12
N LEU A 101 -8.22 -9.30 6.16
CA LEU A 101 -9.28 -8.69 5.37
C LEU A 101 -9.68 -9.50 4.15
N GLU A 102 -8.73 -10.25 3.57
CA GLU A 102 -8.97 -11.00 2.33
C GLU A 102 -10.15 -11.98 2.42
N PRO A 103 -10.35 -12.72 3.53
CA PRO A 103 -11.52 -13.61 3.68
C PRO A 103 -12.86 -12.86 3.85
N VAL A 104 -12.84 -11.57 4.18
CA VAL A 104 -14.05 -10.76 4.44
C VAL A 104 -14.56 -10.08 3.17
N PHE A 105 -13.70 -9.91 2.17
CA PHE A 105 -14.10 -9.28 0.91
C PHE A 105 -15.07 -10.14 0.13
N ASP A 106 -16.07 -9.47 -0.47
CA ASP A 106 -17.02 -10.09 -1.41
C ASP A 106 -16.28 -10.75 -2.58
N GLU A 107 -16.82 -11.86 -3.08
CA GLU A 107 -16.24 -12.60 -4.20
C GLU A 107 -16.13 -11.77 -5.47
N ASP A 108 -17.01 -10.80 -5.67
CA ASP A 108 -17.03 -9.88 -6.81
C ASP A 108 -16.16 -8.63 -6.62
N SER A 109 -15.48 -8.52 -5.52
CA SER A 109 -14.47 -7.47 -5.31
C SER A 109 -13.15 -7.85 -6.00
N TYR A 110 -12.69 -7.04 -6.94
CA TYR A 110 -11.48 -7.33 -7.76
C TYR A 110 -10.36 -6.33 -7.55
N GLY A 111 -10.64 -5.12 -7.07
CA GLY A 111 -9.65 -4.05 -6.96
C GLY A 111 -8.60 -4.29 -5.89
N TYR A 112 -7.32 -4.23 -6.28
CA TYR A 112 -6.15 -4.30 -5.39
C TYR A 112 -6.03 -5.58 -4.54
N ARG A 113 -6.72 -6.65 -4.89
CA ARG A 113 -6.68 -7.94 -4.18
C ARG A 113 -5.63 -8.88 -4.78
N PRO A 114 -4.95 -9.70 -3.95
CA PRO A 114 -4.01 -10.71 -4.43
C PRO A 114 -4.75 -11.77 -5.27
N GLY A 115 -4.15 -12.18 -6.40
CA GLY A 115 -4.72 -13.21 -7.27
C GLY A 115 -5.99 -12.79 -8.03
N ARG A 116 -6.41 -11.52 -7.95
CA ARG A 116 -7.53 -10.95 -8.70
C ARG A 116 -7.03 -9.94 -9.72
N SER A 117 -7.64 -9.91 -10.89
CA SER A 117 -7.28 -8.99 -11.96
C SER A 117 -8.48 -8.25 -12.55
N SER A 118 -8.21 -7.16 -13.26
CA SER A 118 -9.25 -6.47 -14.03
C SER A 118 -9.83 -7.35 -15.15
N HIS A 119 -9.05 -8.28 -15.69
CA HIS A 119 -9.52 -9.24 -16.69
C HIS A 119 -10.54 -10.22 -16.10
N ASP A 120 -10.37 -10.67 -14.86
CA ASP A 120 -11.35 -11.53 -14.17
C ASP A 120 -12.65 -10.78 -13.95
N ALA A 121 -12.59 -9.50 -13.52
CA ALA A 121 -13.77 -8.65 -13.39
C ALA A 121 -14.52 -8.50 -14.71
N ILE A 122 -13.80 -8.23 -15.81
CA ILE A 122 -14.40 -8.10 -17.15
C ILE A 122 -15.04 -9.44 -17.58
N ALA A 123 -14.38 -10.57 -17.34
CA ALA A 123 -14.91 -11.88 -17.71
C ALA A 123 -16.23 -12.20 -16.99
N VAL A 124 -16.30 -11.91 -15.68
CA VAL A 124 -17.52 -12.11 -14.89
C VAL A 124 -18.61 -11.14 -15.31
N THR A 125 -18.30 -9.85 -15.49
CA THR A 125 -19.24 -8.84 -15.98
C THR A 125 -19.83 -9.25 -17.34
N ARG A 126 -18.97 -9.64 -18.28
CA ARG A 126 -19.42 -10.10 -19.60
C ARG A 126 -20.38 -11.28 -19.49
N LYS A 127 -20.05 -12.30 -18.67
CA LYS A 127 -20.93 -13.46 -18.47
C LYS A 127 -22.30 -13.06 -17.89
N ARG A 128 -22.33 -12.09 -16.97
CA ARG A 128 -23.59 -11.62 -16.36
C ARG A 128 -24.43 -10.79 -17.33
N CYS A 129 -23.80 -9.94 -18.15
CA CYS A 129 -24.50 -9.15 -19.17
C CYS A 129 -25.22 -10.01 -20.22
N TRP A 130 -24.89 -11.31 -20.37
CA TRP A 130 -25.66 -12.22 -21.22
C TRP A 130 -26.97 -12.70 -20.58
N ASN A 131 -27.12 -12.53 -19.26
CA ASN A 131 -28.27 -13.01 -18.49
C ASN A 131 -29.16 -11.88 -17.98
N TYR A 132 -28.71 -10.61 -18.06
CA TYR A 132 -29.43 -9.45 -17.53
C TYR A 132 -29.44 -8.32 -18.55
N ASP A 133 -30.61 -7.71 -18.76
CA ASP A 133 -30.81 -6.62 -19.72
C ASP A 133 -30.43 -5.25 -19.17
N TRP A 134 -30.21 -5.13 -17.86
CA TRP A 134 -29.95 -3.86 -17.17
C TRP A 134 -28.64 -3.90 -16.41
N VAL A 135 -27.89 -2.80 -16.51
CA VAL A 135 -26.65 -2.55 -15.75
C VAL A 135 -26.79 -1.25 -14.96
N VAL A 136 -26.45 -1.27 -13.69
CA VAL A 136 -26.40 -0.09 -12.84
C VAL A 136 -24.95 0.17 -12.44
N GLU A 137 -24.47 1.38 -12.74
CA GLU A 137 -23.12 1.83 -12.38
C GLU A 137 -23.21 2.86 -11.26
N PHE A 138 -22.39 2.68 -10.22
CA PHE A 138 -22.24 3.61 -9.11
C PHE A 138 -20.80 4.06 -9.00
N ASP A 139 -20.60 5.37 -8.89
CA ASP A 139 -19.29 5.97 -8.57
C ASP A 139 -19.46 6.96 -7.43
N VAL A 140 -18.62 6.80 -6.39
CA VAL A 140 -18.63 7.68 -5.22
C VAL A 140 -17.80 8.91 -5.54
N LYS A 141 -18.46 10.06 -5.69
CA LYS A 141 -17.78 11.36 -5.78
C LYS A 141 -17.46 11.87 -4.39
N VAL A 142 -16.20 12.23 -4.17
CA VAL A 142 -15.69 12.92 -2.97
C VAL A 142 -15.60 14.41 -3.26
#